data_f9a4b3ff9d771b3a89b76a421e2e7188
#
_entry.id   f9a4b3ff9d771b3a89b76a421e2e7188
#
_cell.length_a   1.000
_cell.length_b   1.000
_cell.length_c   1.000
_cell.angle_alpha   90.00
_cell.angle_beta   90.00
_cell.angle_gamma   90.00
#
_symmetry.space_group_name_H-M   'P 1'
#
loop_
_entity.id
_entity.type
_entity.pdbx_description
1 polymer ?
#
loop_
_entity_poly.entity_id
_entity_poly.type
_entity_poly.pdbx_seq_one_letter_code
_entity_poly.pdbx_strand_id
1 'polypeptide(L)'
;MSKLSKYRVLVSGILSPVAALFLYALVYGTLTRFSTDLEKDWLFRLSLSTLAMAVPFLFTLALAIKDSRRHTFSLSGKIGLAIAILSLGLAWKPVSDGITRSKQSRNLALRDVAAPPFNTLDVLGKSQRLVDHKGEVVLVNIWATWCEPCRSEMPKLDQLYQDRKHQGFIVFGLSDEGVDVQRKFVEQLPVSYPLLTFRGEVPNLYRDIARYPAIFLIDRLGRLQPAPGPDQPFEKLEVAVDALLNGGS
;
A
#
# COMPACT_ATOMS: atom_id res chain seq x y z
N MET A 1 10.65 48.99 17.42
CA MET A 1 10.60 47.54 17.10
C MET A 1 12.00 46.98 17.27
N SER A 2 12.20 46.01 18.14
CA SER A 2 13.52 45.47 18.46
C SER A 2 14.14 44.80 17.21
N LYS A 3 15.48 44.91 17.06
CA LYS A 3 16.23 44.27 15.94
C LYS A 3 15.94 42.78 15.82
N LEU A 4 15.62 42.09 16.92
CA LEU A 4 15.23 40.67 16.97
C LEU A 4 13.93 40.34 16.20
N SER A 5 12.98 41.27 16.09
CA SER A 5 11.73 41.05 15.38
C SER A 5 11.93 40.84 13.87
N LYS A 6 12.99 41.39 13.28
CA LYS A 6 13.28 41.30 11.84
C LYS A 6 13.81 39.94 11.41
N TYR A 7 14.40 39.15 12.31
CA TYR A 7 15.08 37.88 11.99
C TYR A 7 14.32 36.65 12.50
N ARG A 8 13.17 36.83 13.17
CA ARG A 8 12.46 35.72 13.82
C ARG A 8 12.05 34.58 12.84
N VAL A 9 11.65 34.93 11.61
CA VAL A 9 11.31 33.93 10.59
C VAL A 9 12.56 33.20 10.08
N LEU A 10 13.67 33.95 9.90
CA LEU A 10 14.95 33.36 9.53
C LEU A 10 15.45 32.39 10.61
N VAL A 11 15.46 32.83 11.87
CA VAL A 11 15.90 32.02 13.01
C VAL A 11 15.01 30.77 13.17
N SER A 12 13.70 30.93 13.10
CA SER A 12 12.79 29.76 13.18
C SER A 12 12.96 28.81 12.00
N GLY A 13 13.23 29.33 10.77
CA GLY A 13 13.50 28.51 9.59
C GLY A 13 14.79 27.69 9.71
N ILE A 14 15.85 28.28 10.31
CA ILE A 14 17.10 27.55 10.54
C ILE A 14 16.96 26.52 11.66
N LEU A 15 16.22 26.83 12.72
CA LEU A 15 16.05 25.95 13.88
C LEU A 15 14.99 24.85 13.62
N SER A 16 14.06 25.05 12.68
CA SER A 16 12.96 24.10 12.41
C SER A 16 13.43 22.69 12.03
N PRO A 17 14.49 22.46 11.23
CA PRO A 17 14.98 21.11 10.95
C PRO A 17 15.48 20.38 12.20
N VAL A 18 16.20 21.08 13.07
CA VAL A 18 16.73 20.51 14.32
C VAL A 18 15.59 20.16 15.27
N ALA A 19 14.65 21.08 15.45
CA ALA A 19 13.46 20.86 16.28
C ALA A 19 12.58 19.72 15.73
N ALA A 20 12.46 19.61 14.40
CA ALA A 20 11.72 18.54 13.76
C ALA A 20 12.34 17.16 14.00
N LEU A 21 13.66 17.04 13.85
CA LEU A 21 14.39 15.81 14.15
C LEU A 21 14.29 15.42 15.62
N PHE A 22 14.40 16.39 16.51
CA PHE A 22 14.26 16.15 17.95
C PHE A 22 12.85 15.66 18.32
N LEU A 23 11.80 16.31 17.80
CA LEU A 23 10.41 15.90 18.01
C LEU A 23 10.13 14.52 17.42
N TYR A 24 10.63 14.25 16.22
CA TYR A 24 10.52 12.92 15.62
C TYR A 24 11.15 11.84 16.49
N ALA A 25 12.40 12.04 16.93
CA ALA A 25 13.11 11.08 17.76
C ALA A 25 12.43 10.87 19.12
N LEU A 26 11.91 11.95 19.73
CA LEU A 26 11.21 11.89 20.99
C LEU A 26 9.88 11.13 20.89
N VAL A 27 9.06 11.43 19.90
CA VAL A 27 7.76 10.76 19.69
C VAL A 27 7.98 9.31 19.29
N TYR A 28 8.88 9.03 18.36
CA TYR A 28 9.19 7.66 17.94
C TYR A 28 9.77 6.83 19.09
N GLY A 29 10.72 7.37 19.84
CA GLY A 29 11.34 6.71 20.99
C GLY A 29 10.38 6.45 22.15
N THR A 30 9.43 7.36 22.42
CA THR A 30 8.39 7.11 23.43
C THR A 30 7.41 6.03 22.99
N LEU A 31 6.97 6.07 21.75
CA LEU A 31 6.04 5.06 21.20
C LEU A 31 6.66 3.65 21.17
N THR A 32 7.97 3.54 20.90
CA THR A 32 8.66 2.24 20.91
C THR A 32 8.80 1.64 22.31
N ARG A 33 8.76 2.46 23.39
CA ARG A 33 8.82 1.98 24.77
C ARG A 33 7.48 1.45 25.29
N PHE A 34 6.36 1.93 24.78
CA PHE A 34 5.03 1.64 25.33
C PHE A 34 4.25 0.55 24.59
N SER A 35 4.69 0.11 23.41
CA SER A 35 3.97 -0.92 22.65
C SER A 35 4.80 -2.17 22.49
N THR A 36 4.21 -3.29 22.88
CA THR A 36 4.79 -4.64 22.79
C THR A 36 4.48 -5.33 21.47
N ASP A 37 3.55 -4.81 20.65
CA ASP A 37 3.10 -5.42 19.40
C ASP A 37 3.73 -4.65 18.20
N LEU A 38 4.96 -5.05 17.87
CA LEU A 38 5.83 -4.37 16.91
C LEU A 38 5.27 -4.33 15.48
N GLU A 39 4.40 -5.28 15.12
CA GLU A 39 3.97 -5.46 13.74
C GLU A 39 2.70 -4.68 13.35
N LYS A 40 1.78 -4.50 14.28
CA LYS A 40 0.49 -3.80 14.01
C LYS A 40 0.59 -2.29 14.14
N ASP A 41 1.46 -1.78 15.01
CA ASP A 41 1.50 -0.37 15.36
C ASP A 41 2.57 0.47 14.66
N TRP A 42 3.42 -0.14 13.81
CA TRP A 42 4.54 0.59 13.20
C TRP A 42 4.10 1.72 12.26
N LEU A 43 3.00 1.52 11.51
CA LEU A 43 2.42 2.57 10.65
C LEU A 43 1.85 3.72 11.47
N PHE A 44 1.18 3.42 12.59
CA PHE A 44 0.66 4.44 13.49
C PHE A 44 1.80 5.26 14.10
N ARG A 45 2.87 4.61 14.54
CA ARG A 45 4.07 5.27 15.09
C ARG A 45 4.76 6.14 14.05
N LEU A 46 4.93 5.62 12.84
CA LEU A 46 5.53 6.36 11.74
C LEU A 46 4.68 7.58 11.37
N SER A 47 3.36 7.43 11.27
CA SER A 47 2.45 8.53 10.93
C SER A 47 2.43 9.62 12.01
N LEU A 48 2.39 9.24 13.29
CA LEU A 48 2.40 10.18 14.39
C LEU A 48 3.74 10.91 14.52
N SER A 49 4.85 10.20 14.32
CA SER A 49 6.19 10.79 14.35
C SER A 49 6.41 11.76 13.19
N THR A 50 5.92 11.44 12.01
CA THR A 50 6.01 12.33 10.83
C THR A 50 5.10 13.56 10.98
N LEU A 51 3.94 13.41 11.62
CA LEU A 51 3.07 14.54 11.95
C LEU A 51 3.76 15.49 12.97
N ALA A 52 4.37 14.95 14.02
CA ALA A 52 5.13 15.73 14.99
C ALA A 52 6.29 16.50 14.34
N MET A 53 6.94 15.91 13.34
CA MET A 53 8.00 16.53 12.56
C MET A 53 7.53 17.77 11.77
N ALA A 54 6.26 17.84 11.40
CA ALA A 54 5.70 18.99 10.66
C ALA A 54 5.47 20.22 11.54
N VAL A 55 5.35 20.06 12.86
CA VAL A 55 5.01 21.17 13.80
C VAL A 55 5.96 22.37 13.71
N PRO A 56 7.30 22.24 13.73
CA PRO A 56 8.20 23.38 13.62
C PRO A 56 8.09 24.12 12.29
N PHE A 57 7.78 23.40 11.19
CA PHE A 57 7.60 23.99 9.87
C PHE A 57 6.28 24.77 9.78
N LEU A 58 5.20 24.24 10.36
CA LEU A 58 3.92 24.94 10.46
C LEU A 58 4.03 26.22 11.28
N PHE A 59 4.82 26.18 12.36
CA PHE A 59 5.11 27.37 13.17
C PHE A 59 5.88 28.43 12.35
N THR A 60 6.91 28.05 11.60
CA THR A 60 7.65 28.93 10.71
C THR A 60 6.74 29.54 9.63
N LEU A 61 5.87 28.75 9.04
CA LEU A 61 4.88 29.19 8.04
C LEU A 61 3.90 30.19 8.65
N ALA A 62 3.39 29.93 9.84
CA ALA A 62 2.49 30.85 10.57
C ALA A 62 3.14 32.19 10.85
N LEU A 63 4.42 32.19 11.25
CA LEU A 63 5.20 33.43 11.43
C LEU A 63 5.38 34.18 10.11
N ALA A 64 5.67 33.48 9.02
CA ALA A 64 5.82 34.07 7.69
C ALA A 64 4.53 34.72 7.20
N ILE A 65 3.38 34.06 7.37
CA ILE A 65 2.06 34.60 7.02
C ILE A 65 1.75 35.83 7.83
N LYS A 66 2.02 35.81 9.16
CA LYS A 66 1.80 36.96 10.06
C LYS A 66 2.64 38.16 9.64
N ASP A 67 3.88 37.94 9.25
CA ASP A 67 4.78 39.02 8.82
C ASP A 67 4.39 39.56 7.42
N SER A 68 3.96 38.69 6.51
CA SER A 68 3.47 39.06 5.18
C SER A 68 2.25 40.01 5.27
N ARG A 69 1.29 39.71 6.16
CA ARG A 69 0.09 40.55 6.38
C ARG A 69 0.41 41.94 6.96
N ARG A 70 1.60 42.11 7.53
CA ARG A 70 2.06 43.40 8.09
C ARG A 70 2.95 44.19 7.14
N HIS A 71 3.09 43.77 5.87
CA HIS A 71 4.01 44.34 4.89
C HIS A 71 5.49 44.38 5.35
N THR A 72 5.88 43.55 6.33
CA THR A 72 7.24 43.51 6.90
C THR A 72 8.03 42.29 6.45
N PHE A 73 7.57 41.57 5.40
CA PHE A 73 8.20 40.35 4.96
C PHE A 73 9.53 40.60 4.28
N SER A 74 10.59 40.59 5.10
CA SER A 74 11.95 40.88 4.67
C SER A 74 12.57 39.75 3.83
N LEU A 75 13.67 40.06 3.12
CA LEU A 75 14.44 39.05 2.39
C LEU A 75 14.88 37.88 3.31
N SER A 76 15.26 38.17 4.53
CA SER A 76 15.64 37.18 5.56
C SER A 76 14.46 36.23 5.90
N GLY A 77 13.23 36.73 5.92
CA GLY A 77 12.03 35.90 6.13
C GLY A 77 11.78 34.95 5.00
N LYS A 78 11.95 35.40 3.74
CA LYS A 78 11.84 34.54 2.53
C LYS A 78 12.88 33.41 2.54
N ILE A 79 14.12 33.72 2.91
CA ILE A 79 15.21 32.74 3.02
C ILE A 79 14.88 31.71 4.12
N GLY A 80 14.42 32.15 5.29
CA GLY A 80 14.04 31.23 6.39
C GLY A 80 12.91 30.27 6.01
N LEU A 81 11.90 30.76 5.29
CA LEU A 81 10.81 29.92 4.78
C LEU A 81 11.30 28.93 3.72
N ALA A 82 12.17 29.37 2.80
CA ALA A 82 12.75 28.49 1.77
C ALA A 82 13.59 27.36 2.41
N ILE A 83 14.39 27.66 3.42
CA ILE A 83 15.16 26.65 4.18
C ILE A 83 14.21 25.64 4.85
N ALA A 84 13.12 26.10 5.46
CA ALA A 84 12.15 25.21 6.09
C ALA A 84 11.48 24.27 5.08
N ILE A 85 11.07 24.77 3.93
CA ILE A 85 10.44 23.95 2.87
C ILE A 85 11.44 22.93 2.31
N LEU A 86 12.67 23.36 2.02
CA LEU A 86 13.71 22.49 1.49
C LEU A 86 14.07 21.36 2.47
N SER A 87 14.23 21.69 3.75
CA SER A 87 14.55 20.69 4.77
C SER A 87 13.40 19.72 5.04
N LEU A 88 12.14 20.16 4.91
CA LEU A 88 10.98 19.26 4.98
C LEU A 88 10.98 18.25 3.81
N GLY A 89 11.28 18.72 2.60
CA GLY A 89 11.42 17.85 1.42
C GLY A 89 12.55 16.82 1.57
N LEU A 90 13.71 17.25 2.07
CA LEU A 90 14.84 16.37 2.34
C LEU A 90 14.55 15.32 3.44
N ALA A 91 13.83 15.73 4.49
CA ALA A 91 13.46 14.84 5.57
C ALA A 91 12.36 13.81 5.18
N TRP A 92 11.54 14.12 4.19
CA TRP A 92 10.52 13.21 3.67
C TRP A 92 11.10 12.02 2.88
N LYS A 93 12.23 12.21 2.20
CA LYS A 93 12.84 11.20 1.34
C LYS A 93 13.18 9.89 2.06
N PRO A 94 13.88 9.86 3.22
CA PRO A 94 14.15 8.61 3.92
C PRO A 94 12.90 7.89 4.42
N VAL A 95 11.82 8.63 4.73
CA VAL A 95 10.53 8.04 5.11
C VAL A 95 9.89 7.31 3.92
N SER A 96 9.83 7.97 2.76
CA SER A 96 9.28 7.37 1.54
C SER A 96 10.10 6.17 1.07
N ASP A 97 11.42 6.25 1.14
CA ASP A 97 12.32 5.14 0.80
C ASP A 97 12.15 3.95 1.77
N GLY A 98 11.94 4.23 3.07
CA GLY A 98 11.66 3.20 4.08
C GLY A 98 10.38 2.43 3.79
N ILE A 99 9.30 3.13 3.42
CA ILE A 99 8.02 2.51 3.04
C ILE A 99 8.20 1.64 1.79
N THR A 100 8.94 2.12 0.80
CA THR A 100 9.19 1.38 -0.44
C THR A 100 10.02 0.13 -0.17
N ARG A 101 11.07 0.23 0.65
CA ARG A 101 11.92 -0.91 1.05
C ARG A 101 11.15 -1.97 1.83
N SER A 102 10.26 -1.58 2.75
CA SER A 102 9.45 -2.53 3.51
C SER A 102 8.47 -3.30 2.62
N LYS A 103 7.85 -2.64 1.63
CA LYS A 103 7.01 -3.30 0.62
C LYS A 103 7.82 -4.29 -0.23
N GLN A 104 9.02 -3.91 -0.63
CA GLN A 104 9.92 -4.75 -1.44
C GLN A 104 10.44 -5.95 -0.65
N SER A 105 10.80 -5.78 0.62
CA SER A 105 11.24 -6.87 1.50
C SER A 105 10.14 -7.91 1.71
N ARG A 106 8.88 -7.49 1.87
CA ARG A 106 7.74 -8.39 2.00
C ARG A 106 7.51 -9.21 0.72
N ASN A 107 7.60 -8.57 -0.44
CA ASN A 107 7.47 -9.28 -1.72
C ASN A 107 8.61 -10.28 -1.96
N LEU A 108 9.83 -9.94 -1.53
CA LEU A 108 10.98 -10.86 -1.59
C LEU A 108 10.84 -12.01 -0.60
N ALA A 109 10.31 -11.79 0.59
CA ALA A 109 10.09 -12.82 1.60
C ALA A 109 9.05 -13.88 1.19
N LEU A 110 8.10 -13.51 0.32
CA LEU A 110 7.08 -14.43 -0.22
C LEU A 110 7.54 -15.10 -1.52
N ARG A 111 8.65 -14.68 -2.11
CA ARG A 111 9.12 -15.24 -3.37
C ARG A 111 9.55 -16.69 -3.20
N ASP A 112 9.10 -17.53 -4.14
CA ASP A 112 9.44 -18.97 -4.21
C ASP A 112 9.00 -19.80 -2.99
N VAL A 113 8.18 -19.22 -2.10
CA VAL A 113 7.55 -19.96 -1.00
C VAL A 113 6.33 -20.72 -1.53
N ALA A 114 6.13 -21.95 -1.09
CA ALA A 114 4.96 -22.73 -1.44
C ALA A 114 3.69 -21.95 -1.06
N ALA A 115 2.78 -21.76 -2.02
CA ALA A 115 1.51 -21.09 -1.78
C ALA A 115 0.66 -21.96 -0.85
N PRO A 116 0.18 -21.42 0.29
CA PRO A 116 -0.70 -22.18 1.18
C PRO A 116 -1.96 -22.63 0.43
N PRO A 117 -2.29 -23.92 0.44
CA PRO A 117 -3.45 -24.43 -0.29
C PRO A 117 -4.75 -23.95 0.35
N PHE A 118 -5.73 -23.65 -0.48
CA PHE A 118 -7.12 -23.43 -0.05
C PHE A 118 -8.04 -24.50 -0.63
N ASN A 119 -9.15 -24.74 0.08
CA ASN A 119 -10.25 -25.57 -0.36
C ASN A 119 -11.55 -24.86 0.02
N THR A 120 -12.29 -24.37 -0.96
CA THR A 120 -13.50 -23.58 -0.73
C THR A 120 -14.51 -23.78 -1.85
N LEU A 121 -15.68 -23.18 -1.69
CA LEU A 121 -16.74 -23.21 -2.71
C LEU A 121 -16.76 -21.89 -3.48
N ASP A 122 -17.01 -21.99 -4.79
CA ASP A 122 -17.36 -20.82 -5.56
C ASP A 122 -18.83 -20.41 -5.33
N VAL A 123 -19.21 -19.27 -5.88
CA VAL A 123 -20.58 -18.72 -5.74
C VAL A 123 -21.65 -19.61 -6.39
N LEU A 124 -21.26 -20.56 -7.23
CA LEU A 124 -22.16 -21.57 -7.85
C LEU A 124 -22.24 -22.86 -7.03
N GLY A 125 -21.47 -22.97 -5.94
CA GLY A 125 -21.43 -24.15 -5.08
C GLY A 125 -20.44 -25.22 -5.53
N LYS A 126 -19.63 -24.97 -6.57
CA LYS A 126 -18.58 -25.89 -7.03
C LYS A 126 -17.36 -25.80 -6.12
N SER A 127 -16.80 -26.96 -5.74
CA SER A 127 -15.55 -27.00 -4.98
C SER A 127 -14.37 -26.54 -5.83
N GLN A 128 -13.54 -25.65 -5.25
CA GLN A 128 -12.34 -25.13 -5.86
C GLN A 128 -11.16 -25.33 -4.91
N ARG A 129 -10.14 -26.03 -5.33
CA ARG A 129 -8.94 -26.33 -4.54
C ARG A 129 -7.71 -25.88 -5.29
N LEU A 130 -6.84 -25.11 -4.64
CA LEU A 130 -5.60 -24.66 -5.27
C LEU A 130 -4.74 -25.81 -5.79
N VAL A 131 -4.75 -26.95 -5.10
CA VAL A 131 -3.94 -28.12 -5.47
C VAL A 131 -4.33 -28.76 -6.81
N ASP A 132 -5.56 -28.52 -7.28
CA ASP A 132 -6.04 -29.04 -8.57
C ASP A 132 -5.48 -28.25 -9.77
N HIS A 133 -4.88 -27.10 -9.52
CA HIS A 133 -4.32 -26.19 -10.53
C HIS A 133 -2.78 -26.25 -10.60
N LYS A 134 -2.18 -27.38 -10.18
CA LYS A 134 -0.74 -27.60 -10.39
C LYS A 134 -0.44 -27.66 -11.90
N GLY A 135 0.62 -26.95 -12.30
CA GLY A 135 0.98 -26.79 -13.70
C GLY A 135 0.34 -25.58 -14.38
N GLU A 136 -0.55 -24.89 -13.70
CA GLU A 136 -1.14 -23.63 -14.16
C GLU A 136 -0.53 -22.43 -13.40
N VAL A 137 -0.53 -21.27 -14.02
CA VAL A 137 -0.29 -19.99 -13.35
C VAL A 137 -1.60 -19.55 -12.72
N VAL A 138 -1.60 -19.31 -11.41
CA VAL A 138 -2.81 -18.93 -10.66
C VAL A 138 -2.68 -17.50 -10.16
N LEU A 139 -3.72 -16.69 -10.41
CA LEU A 139 -3.90 -15.37 -9.83
C LEU A 139 -5.04 -15.44 -8.82
N VAL A 140 -4.75 -15.11 -7.56
CA VAL A 140 -5.77 -14.96 -6.52
C VAL A 140 -5.95 -13.47 -6.26
N ASN A 141 -7.13 -12.94 -6.61
CA ASN A 141 -7.54 -11.56 -6.36
C ASN A 141 -8.44 -11.51 -5.13
N ILE A 142 -8.01 -10.85 -4.08
CA ILE A 142 -8.83 -10.59 -2.89
C ILE A 142 -9.61 -9.30 -3.10
N TRP A 143 -10.93 -9.38 -3.06
CA TRP A 143 -11.81 -8.29 -3.43
C TRP A 143 -13.05 -8.18 -2.53
N ALA A 144 -13.78 -7.07 -2.64
CA ALA A 144 -15.07 -6.86 -2.00
C ALA A 144 -15.98 -5.98 -2.87
N THR A 145 -17.29 -6.10 -2.72
CA THR A 145 -18.28 -5.35 -3.52
C THR A 145 -18.23 -3.84 -3.27
N TRP A 146 -17.88 -3.43 -2.06
CA TRP A 146 -17.72 -2.02 -1.66
C TRP A 146 -16.38 -1.41 -2.07
N CYS A 147 -15.43 -2.21 -2.56
CA CYS A 147 -14.09 -1.76 -2.94
C CYS A 147 -14.10 -1.18 -4.36
N GLU A 148 -14.10 0.13 -4.51
CA GLU A 148 -14.14 0.80 -5.82
C GLU A 148 -12.95 0.45 -6.73
N PRO A 149 -11.68 0.42 -6.23
CA PRO A 149 -10.56 -0.04 -7.06
C PRO A 149 -10.74 -1.49 -7.54
N CYS A 150 -11.28 -2.39 -6.70
CA CYS A 150 -11.55 -3.77 -7.08
C CYS A 150 -12.54 -3.84 -8.25
N ARG A 151 -13.63 -3.08 -8.16
CA ARG A 151 -14.68 -3.02 -9.21
C ARG A 151 -14.14 -2.54 -10.55
N SER A 152 -13.26 -1.55 -10.54
CA SER A 152 -12.62 -1.03 -11.76
C SER A 152 -11.59 -2.00 -12.36
N GLU A 153 -11.01 -2.87 -11.55
CA GLU A 153 -9.99 -3.84 -11.97
C GLU A 153 -10.59 -5.17 -12.45
N MET A 154 -11.76 -5.58 -11.92
CA MET A 154 -12.40 -6.86 -12.25
C MET A 154 -12.64 -7.08 -13.75
N PRO A 155 -13.11 -6.12 -14.56
CA PRO A 155 -13.26 -6.30 -15.99
C PRO A 155 -11.92 -6.52 -16.72
N LYS A 156 -10.86 -5.88 -16.25
CA LYS A 156 -9.51 -6.06 -16.81
C LYS A 156 -8.95 -7.44 -16.47
N LEU A 157 -9.19 -7.91 -15.25
CA LEU A 157 -8.84 -9.28 -14.84
C LEU A 157 -9.63 -10.31 -15.64
N ASP A 158 -10.90 -10.05 -15.95
CA ASP A 158 -11.70 -10.93 -16.78
C ASP A 158 -11.17 -11.02 -18.21
N GLN A 159 -10.82 -9.88 -18.80
CA GLN A 159 -10.19 -9.84 -20.12
C GLN A 159 -8.85 -10.60 -20.10
N LEU A 160 -7.99 -10.36 -19.14
CA LEU A 160 -6.72 -11.06 -18.97
C LEU A 160 -6.92 -12.59 -18.84
N TYR A 161 -7.90 -13.00 -18.06
CA TYR A 161 -8.27 -14.43 -17.94
C TYR A 161 -8.72 -15.01 -19.27
N GLN A 162 -9.64 -14.36 -19.98
CA GLN A 162 -10.15 -14.84 -21.27
C GLN A 162 -9.03 -15.01 -22.29
N ASP A 163 -8.10 -14.07 -22.34
CA ASP A 163 -7.00 -14.05 -23.32
C ASP A 163 -5.97 -15.15 -23.03
N ARG A 164 -5.82 -15.58 -21.77
CA ARG A 164 -4.70 -16.45 -21.35
C ARG A 164 -5.12 -17.79 -20.76
N LYS A 165 -6.41 -18.06 -20.50
CA LYS A 165 -6.90 -19.32 -19.92
C LYS A 165 -6.45 -20.56 -20.70
N HIS A 166 -6.32 -20.45 -22.03
CA HIS A 166 -5.87 -21.55 -22.89
C HIS A 166 -4.36 -21.83 -22.78
N GLN A 167 -3.63 -20.99 -22.11
CA GLN A 167 -2.19 -21.13 -21.85
C GLN A 167 -1.90 -21.73 -20.46
N GLY A 168 -2.93 -22.18 -19.73
CA GLY A 168 -2.81 -22.67 -18.36
C GLY A 168 -2.75 -21.51 -17.35
N PHE A 169 -3.65 -20.56 -17.49
CA PHE A 169 -3.84 -19.45 -16.56
C PHE A 169 -5.24 -19.49 -15.96
N ILE A 170 -5.33 -19.32 -14.66
CA ILE A 170 -6.60 -19.20 -13.94
C ILE A 170 -6.60 -18.01 -12.99
N VAL A 171 -7.76 -17.37 -12.87
CA VAL A 171 -8.03 -16.31 -11.88
C VAL A 171 -9.06 -16.80 -10.88
N PHE A 172 -8.82 -16.57 -9.61
CA PHE A 172 -9.79 -16.74 -8.53
C PHE A 172 -10.06 -15.38 -7.88
N GLY A 173 -11.32 -14.96 -7.86
CA GLY A 173 -11.77 -13.82 -7.07
C GLY A 173 -12.22 -14.29 -5.69
N LEU A 174 -11.44 -14.05 -4.64
CA LEU A 174 -11.70 -14.52 -3.29
C LEU A 174 -12.22 -13.38 -2.41
N SER A 175 -13.40 -13.55 -1.79
CA SER A 175 -14.04 -12.53 -0.95
C SER A 175 -14.55 -13.12 0.37
N ASP A 176 -14.52 -12.31 1.43
CA ASP A 176 -15.10 -12.63 2.74
C ASP A 176 -16.62 -12.37 2.79
N GLU A 177 -17.17 -11.73 1.76
CA GLU A 177 -18.60 -11.47 1.67
C GLU A 177 -19.41 -12.75 1.37
N GLY A 178 -20.66 -12.75 1.82
CA GLY A 178 -21.56 -13.89 1.60
C GLY A 178 -21.84 -14.16 0.13
N VAL A 179 -22.15 -15.42 -0.20
CA VAL A 179 -22.45 -15.88 -1.57
C VAL A 179 -23.53 -15.04 -2.24
N ASP A 180 -24.61 -14.71 -1.52
CA ASP A 180 -25.74 -13.97 -2.08
C ASP A 180 -25.36 -12.53 -2.43
N VAL A 181 -24.47 -11.92 -1.63
CA VAL A 181 -23.93 -10.58 -1.91
C VAL A 181 -23.10 -10.59 -3.19
N GLN A 182 -22.20 -11.56 -3.31
CA GLN A 182 -21.36 -11.72 -4.48
C GLN A 182 -22.20 -12.03 -5.74
N ARG A 183 -23.17 -12.94 -5.67
CA ARG A 183 -24.08 -13.27 -6.79
C ARG A 183 -24.83 -12.05 -7.30
N LYS A 184 -25.44 -11.29 -6.38
CA LYS A 184 -26.17 -10.07 -6.74
C LYS A 184 -25.25 -9.00 -7.35
N PHE A 185 -24.01 -8.94 -6.92
CA PHE A 185 -23.03 -8.02 -7.48
C PHE A 185 -22.64 -8.37 -8.91
N VAL A 186 -22.39 -9.66 -9.22
CA VAL A 186 -21.98 -10.07 -10.57
C VAL A 186 -23.12 -10.05 -11.60
N GLU A 187 -24.38 -9.92 -11.18
CA GLU A 187 -25.48 -9.55 -12.09
C GLU A 187 -25.27 -8.18 -12.73
N GLN A 188 -24.59 -7.27 -12.01
CA GLN A 188 -24.29 -5.90 -12.47
C GLN A 188 -22.90 -5.79 -13.10
N LEU A 189 -21.95 -6.56 -12.63
CA LEU A 189 -20.57 -6.58 -13.12
C LEU A 189 -20.13 -8.05 -13.38
N PRO A 190 -20.56 -8.66 -14.50
CA PRO A 190 -20.27 -10.06 -14.79
C PRO A 190 -18.78 -10.30 -15.03
N VAL A 191 -18.28 -11.42 -14.48
CA VAL A 191 -16.94 -11.95 -14.72
C VAL A 191 -17.04 -13.44 -15.02
N SER A 192 -16.11 -13.97 -15.80
CA SER A 192 -16.11 -15.37 -16.25
C SER A 192 -15.19 -16.28 -15.43
N TYR A 193 -14.32 -15.71 -14.59
CA TYR A 193 -13.48 -16.47 -13.66
C TYR A 193 -14.22 -16.81 -12.36
N PRO A 194 -13.85 -17.91 -11.68
CA PRO A 194 -14.51 -18.33 -10.44
C PRO A 194 -14.40 -17.30 -9.31
N LEU A 195 -15.55 -16.98 -8.70
CA LEU A 195 -15.63 -16.18 -7.49
C LEU A 195 -15.80 -17.09 -6.29
N LEU A 196 -14.89 -16.98 -5.33
CA LEU A 196 -14.77 -17.84 -4.18
C LEU A 196 -15.16 -17.12 -2.90
N THR A 197 -15.58 -17.89 -1.90
CA THR A 197 -15.88 -17.38 -0.56
C THR A 197 -14.81 -17.79 0.43
N PHE A 198 -14.71 -17.07 1.57
CA PHE A 198 -13.88 -17.52 2.70
C PHE A 198 -14.52 -18.69 3.49
N ARG A 199 -15.58 -19.29 2.98
CA ARG A 199 -16.17 -20.51 3.56
C ARG A 199 -15.28 -21.70 3.20
N GLY A 200 -14.85 -22.46 4.22
CA GLY A 200 -13.96 -23.58 4.05
C GLY A 200 -12.54 -23.31 4.57
N GLU A 201 -11.59 -24.04 4.04
CA GLU A 201 -10.19 -23.97 4.45
C GLU A 201 -9.45 -22.89 3.64
N VAL A 202 -9.48 -21.65 4.10
CA VAL A 202 -8.76 -20.54 3.49
C VAL A 202 -7.68 -20.06 4.48
N PRO A 203 -6.40 -20.18 4.12
CA PRO A 203 -5.27 -19.76 4.97
C PRO A 203 -5.27 -18.28 5.31
N ASN A 204 -4.67 -17.94 6.45
CA ASN A 204 -4.57 -16.57 6.94
C ASN A 204 -3.83 -15.64 5.96
N LEU A 205 -2.90 -16.16 5.17
CA LEU A 205 -2.22 -15.37 4.14
C LEU A 205 -3.21 -14.63 3.22
N TYR A 206 -4.35 -15.25 2.88
CA TYR A 206 -5.37 -14.67 2.00
C TYR A 206 -6.45 -13.90 2.77
N ARG A 207 -6.58 -14.14 4.08
CA ARG A 207 -7.58 -13.47 4.94
C ARG A 207 -7.04 -12.19 5.56
N ASP A 208 -5.80 -12.22 6.04
CA ASP A 208 -5.20 -11.12 6.81
C ASP A 208 -4.54 -10.11 5.88
N ILE A 209 -5.31 -9.58 4.94
CA ILE A 209 -4.84 -8.55 4.03
C ILE A 209 -5.01 -7.15 4.64
N ALA A 210 -3.99 -6.32 4.49
CA ALA A 210 -4.01 -4.97 5.04
C ALA A 210 -4.87 -3.98 4.23
N ARG A 211 -5.13 -4.28 2.94
CA ARG A 211 -5.85 -3.38 2.02
C ARG A 211 -6.39 -4.15 0.80
N TYR A 212 -7.60 -3.77 0.36
CA TYR A 212 -8.20 -4.20 -0.89
C TYR A 212 -7.85 -3.27 -2.06
N PRO A 213 -7.70 -3.78 -3.29
CA PRO A 213 -7.52 -5.20 -3.63
C PRO A 213 -6.16 -5.73 -3.19
N ALA A 214 -6.02 -7.05 -3.07
CA ALA A 214 -4.74 -7.72 -2.92
C ALA A 214 -4.61 -8.86 -3.94
N ILE A 215 -3.46 -8.94 -4.61
CA ILE A 215 -3.20 -9.94 -5.63
C ILE A 215 -2.06 -10.85 -5.19
N PHE A 216 -2.27 -12.15 -5.34
CA PHE A 216 -1.24 -13.17 -5.19
C PHE A 216 -1.05 -13.87 -6.53
N LEU A 217 0.19 -13.95 -6.99
CA LEU A 217 0.58 -14.74 -8.16
C LEU A 217 1.24 -16.03 -7.70
N ILE A 218 0.87 -17.13 -8.34
CA ILE A 218 1.39 -18.47 -8.04
C ILE A 218 1.86 -19.09 -9.36
N ASP A 219 3.10 -19.56 -9.36
CA ASP A 219 3.70 -20.18 -10.55
C ASP A 219 3.21 -21.63 -10.75
N ARG A 220 3.61 -22.23 -11.87
CA ARG A 220 3.25 -23.61 -12.23
C ARG A 220 3.72 -24.66 -11.22
N LEU A 221 4.71 -24.34 -10.38
CA LEU A 221 5.20 -25.19 -9.30
C LEU A 221 4.42 -25.01 -7.99
N GLY A 222 3.43 -24.15 -7.98
CA GLY A 222 2.63 -23.81 -6.79
C GLY A 222 3.35 -22.90 -5.81
N ARG A 223 4.30 -22.06 -6.24
CA ARG A 223 5.06 -21.13 -5.40
C ARG A 223 4.56 -19.70 -5.62
N LEU A 224 4.51 -18.94 -4.52
CA LEU A 224 4.21 -17.52 -4.56
C LEU A 224 5.27 -16.75 -5.35
N GLN A 225 4.82 -15.85 -6.20
CA GLN A 225 5.66 -14.96 -6.98
C GLN A 225 5.32 -13.49 -6.70
N PRO A 226 6.28 -12.57 -6.88
CA PRO A 226 6.02 -11.15 -6.69
C PRO A 226 4.88 -10.65 -7.58
N ALA A 227 3.87 -10.04 -6.99
CA ALA A 227 2.78 -9.36 -7.70
C ALA A 227 2.96 -7.85 -7.59
N PRO A 228 2.62 -7.07 -8.63
CA PRO A 228 2.56 -5.62 -8.53
C PRO A 228 1.53 -5.20 -7.50
N GLY A 229 1.82 -4.11 -6.78
CA GLY A 229 0.87 -3.56 -5.81
C GLY A 229 -0.30 -2.84 -6.51
N PRO A 230 -1.42 -2.64 -5.78
CA PRO A 230 -2.62 -2.01 -6.32
C PRO A 230 -2.43 -0.54 -6.76
N ASP A 231 -1.32 0.08 -6.39
CA ASP A 231 -0.95 1.44 -6.80
C ASP A 231 -0.17 1.47 -8.13
N GLN A 232 0.09 0.30 -8.73
CA GLN A 232 0.85 0.20 -9.98
C GLN A 232 -0.10 0.04 -11.17
N PRO A 233 0.32 0.49 -12.37
CA PRO A 233 -0.44 0.28 -13.60
C PRO A 233 -0.76 -1.20 -13.82
N PHE A 234 -1.96 -1.51 -14.32
CA PHE A 234 -2.44 -2.87 -14.56
C PHE A 234 -1.55 -3.65 -15.55
N GLU A 235 -0.93 -2.95 -16.49
CA GLU A 235 0.01 -3.49 -17.49
C GLU A 235 1.20 -4.20 -16.84
N LYS A 236 1.60 -3.79 -15.63
CA LYS A 236 2.65 -4.51 -14.88
C LYS A 236 2.19 -5.87 -14.40
N LEU A 237 0.91 -6.02 -14.07
CA LEU A 237 0.32 -7.31 -13.72
C LEU A 237 0.28 -8.24 -14.95
N GLU A 238 -0.10 -7.71 -16.11
CA GLU A 238 -0.09 -8.45 -17.37
C GLU A 238 1.31 -8.96 -17.69
N VAL A 239 2.32 -8.09 -17.61
CA VAL A 239 3.74 -8.45 -17.83
C VAL A 239 4.19 -9.54 -16.82
N ALA A 240 3.79 -9.44 -15.56
CA ALA A 240 4.16 -10.44 -14.55
C ALA A 240 3.51 -11.81 -14.84
N VAL A 241 2.24 -11.81 -15.24
CA VAL A 241 1.53 -13.05 -15.66
C VAL A 241 2.18 -13.65 -16.90
N ASP A 242 2.45 -12.84 -17.93
CA ASP A 242 3.08 -13.32 -19.17
C ASP A 242 4.48 -13.87 -18.93
N ALA A 243 5.25 -13.26 -18.03
CA ALA A 243 6.55 -13.79 -17.62
C ALA A 243 6.45 -15.19 -16.99
N LEU A 244 5.44 -15.44 -16.15
CA LEU A 244 5.21 -16.75 -15.54
C LEU A 244 4.70 -17.78 -16.55
N LEU A 245 3.88 -17.36 -17.50
CA LEU A 245 3.38 -18.23 -18.57
C LEU A 245 4.47 -18.67 -19.54
N ASN A 246 5.38 -17.76 -19.90
CA ASN A 246 6.43 -17.98 -20.89
C ASN A 246 7.74 -18.50 -20.28
N GLY A 247 8.03 -18.18 -19.05
CA GLY A 247 9.31 -18.49 -18.39
C GLY A 247 9.30 -19.71 -17.50
N GLY A 248 8.16 -20.33 -17.35
CA GLY A 248 7.85 -21.61 -16.66
C GLY A 248 8.86 -22.14 -15.70
N SER A 249 9.34 -21.75 -14.72
CA SER A 249 10.16 -22.29 -13.60
C SER A 249 11.23 -21.37 -13.14
#